data_1e012aaa2bd1897cf805e15d0858d96b
#
_entry.id   1e012aaa2bd1897cf805e15d0858d96b
#
_cell.length_a   1.000
_cell.length_b   1.000
_cell.length_c   1.000
_cell.angle_alpha   90.00
_cell.angle_beta   90.00
_cell.angle_gamma   90.00
#
_symmetry.space_group_name_H-M   'P 1'
#
loop_
_entity.id
_entity.type
_entity.pdbx_description
1 polymer ?
#
loop_
_entity_poly.entity_id
_entity_poly.type
_entity_poly.pdbx_seq_one_letter_code
_entity_poly.pdbx_strand_id
1 'polypeptide(L)'
;MKVRLLVALISIALLGAAFYARSGPSVAPDFPTNTMIVNQSEVVIDIPNGSSGSEIAQLLFDNGVIKSSEAFFRVAVGDKRSEKIAPGNHRISQNISARQALEQLLDANRIPNLIRIYEGGWKSEVITALVAYGFTKADVSRAIASAALPKGFKDSEGLLFPAQYTFASGTSAAQAVQAMIDRFIAEPIALALMTGDKEFSAMQLLTIASIIQAEGNEKDFGKVSQVIRNRLKIGMPLQMDSTVHFVKKVRGEIFLSRNSTLLNSPYNTYRRYGLPPGAIGSPGTSAIQAVLRPAPGDWLYFITVAPSDTRFTSSIS
;
A
#
# COMPACT_ATOMS: atom_id res chain seq x y z
N MET A 1 -73.22 13.99 20.20
CA MET A 1 -71.93 13.34 20.63
C MET A 1 -71.09 12.82 19.46
N LYS A 2 -71.69 12.10 18.49
CA LYS A 2 -70.94 11.46 17.35
C LYS A 2 -70.21 12.45 16.43
N VAL A 3 -70.79 13.66 16.11
CA VAL A 3 -70.17 14.66 15.20
C VAL A 3 -68.93 15.30 15.83
N ARG A 4 -68.96 15.60 17.15
CA ARG A 4 -67.81 16.18 17.85
C ARG A 4 -66.61 15.22 17.94
N LEU A 5 -66.86 13.92 18.04
CA LEU A 5 -65.83 12.88 18.04
C LEU A 5 -65.17 12.75 16.65
N LEU A 6 -65.98 12.86 15.59
CA LEU A 6 -65.49 12.80 14.20
C LEU A 6 -64.60 13.99 13.85
N VAL A 7 -64.96 15.17 14.27
CA VAL A 7 -64.16 16.40 14.04
C VAL A 7 -62.84 16.33 14.83
N ALA A 8 -62.83 15.81 16.05
CA ALA A 8 -61.62 15.65 16.84
C ALA A 8 -60.65 14.62 16.17
N LEU A 9 -61.17 13.51 15.65
CA LEU A 9 -60.36 12.49 14.94
C LEU A 9 -59.75 13.03 13.64
N ILE A 10 -60.53 13.82 12.89
CA ILE A 10 -60.05 14.47 11.66
C ILE A 10 -58.95 15.48 11.99
N SER A 11 -59.12 16.27 13.05
CA SER A 11 -58.13 17.28 13.49
C SER A 11 -56.81 16.61 13.93
N ILE A 12 -56.88 15.46 14.66
CA ILE A 12 -55.71 14.68 15.08
C ILE A 12 -55.02 14.06 13.87
N ALA A 13 -55.77 13.54 12.89
CA ALA A 13 -55.21 13.00 11.64
C ALA A 13 -54.52 14.07 10.80
N LEU A 14 -55.10 15.29 10.69
CA LEU A 14 -54.50 16.43 9.99
C LEU A 14 -53.25 16.95 10.70
N LEU A 15 -53.24 17.01 12.04
CA LEU A 15 -52.06 17.36 12.81
C LEU A 15 -50.97 16.32 12.71
N GLY A 16 -51.33 15.04 12.72
CA GLY A 16 -50.42 13.90 12.51
C GLY A 16 -49.81 13.93 11.09
N ALA A 17 -50.65 14.19 10.06
CA ALA A 17 -50.18 14.32 8.68
C ALA A 17 -49.29 15.54 8.48
N ALA A 18 -49.62 16.67 9.08
CA ALA A 18 -48.81 17.90 9.06
C ALA A 18 -47.47 17.72 9.81
N PHE A 19 -47.49 17.01 10.93
CA PHE A 19 -46.26 16.64 11.67
C PHE A 19 -45.41 15.69 10.85
N TYR A 20 -46.00 14.64 10.23
CA TYR A 20 -45.30 13.71 9.36
C TYR A 20 -44.73 14.37 8.09
N ALA A 21 -45.51 15.28 7.47
CA ALA A 21 -45.05 16.06 6.32
C ALA A 21 -43.90 17.04 6.70
N ARG A 22 -43.88 17.51 7.95
CA ARG A 22 -42.84 18.41 8.47
C ARG A 22 -41.61 17.60 9.00
N SER A 23 -41.80 16.35 9.36
CA SER A 23 -40.77 15.40 9.85
C SER A 23 -40.23 14.50 8.74
N GLY A 24 -40.60 14.74 7.49
CA GLY A 24 -40.01 14.06 6.36
C GLY A 24 -38.47 14.13 6.43
N PRO A 25 -37.73 13.12 5.93
CA PRO A 25 -36.27 13.12 6.03
C PRO A 25 -35.74 14.43 5.46
N SER A 26 -35.32 15.33 6.35
CA SER A 26 -34.71 16.60 5.94
C SER A 26 -33.50 16.27 5.09
N VAL A 27 -33.54 16.62 3.81
CA VAL A 27 -32.36 16.51 2.95
C VAL A 27 -31.31 17.42 3.60
N ALA A 28 -30.21 16.83 4.04
CA ALA A 28 -29.13 17.59 4.62
C ALA A 28 -28.64 18.66 3.63
N PRO A 29 -28.47 19.92 4.06
CA PRO A 29 -28.00 20.96 3.18
C PRO A 29 -26.69 20.61 2.51
N ASP A 30 -26.63 20.68 1.19
CA ASP A 30 -25.43 20.40 0.40
C ASP A 30 -25.22 21.49 -0.67
N PHE A 31 -23.98 21.64 -1.13
CA PHE A 31 -23.68 22.45 -2.30
C PHE A 31 -24.10 21.70 -3.57
N PRO A 32 -24.49 22.42 -4.64
CA PRO A 32 -24.75 21.77 -5.93
C PRO A 32 -23.48 21.15 -6.46
N THR A 33 -23.60 20.01 -7.14
CA THR A 33 -22.46 19.37 -7.83
C THR A 33 -22.06 20.25 -9.01
N ASN A 34 -20.92 20.93 -8.89
CA ASN A 34 -20.37 21.74 -9.96
C ASN A 34 -19.60 20.88 -10.95
N THR A 35 -19.95 20.99 -12.24
CA THR A 35 -19.23 20.29 -13.33
C THR A 35 -17.92 20.97 -13.70
N MET A 36 -17.71 22.24 -13.31
CA MET A 36 -16.47 22.99 -13.50
C MET A 36 -16.00 23.58 -12.17
N ILE A 37 -14.95 22.98 -11.61
CA ILE A 37 -14.23 23.49 -10.42
C ILE A 37 -13.11 24.41 -10.94
N VAL A 38 -13.47 25.50 -11.61
CA VAL A 38 -12.49 26.50 -12.09
C VAL A 38 -12.46 27.64 -11.09
N ASN A 39 -11.27 27.94 -10.52
CA ASN A 39 -11.01 29.06 -9.59
C ASN A 39 -11.70 28.97 -8.21
N GLN A 40 -11.97 27.78 -7.67
CA GLN A 40 -12.34 27.67 -6.26
C GLN A 40 -11.08 27.72 -5.39
N SER A 41 -11.18 28.41 -4.24
CA SER A 41 -10.13 28.37 -3.22
C SER A 41 -9.95 26.93 -2.72
N GLU A 42 -8.70 26.55 -2.49
CA GLU A 42 -8.34 25.24 -1.92
C GLU A 42 -7.84 25.44 -0.48
N VAL A 43 -8.11 24.48 0.35
CA VAL A 43 -7.61 24.41 1.72
C VAL A 43 -6.89 23.06 1.91
N VAL A 44 -5.86 23.07 2.74
CA VAL A 44 -5.20 21.82 3.18
C VAL A 44 -5.81 21.42 4.51
N ILE A 45 -6.39 20.22 4.55
CA ILE A 45 -7.01 19.63 5.74
C ILE A 45 -6.13 18.46 6.19
N ASP A 46 -5.70 18.47 7.44
CA ASP A 46 -4.99 17.35 8.07
C ASP A 46 -6.01 16.41 8.73
N ILE A 47 -6.10 15.18 8.24
CA ILE A 47 -6.99 14.15 8.81
C ILE A 47 -6.17 13.34 9.81
N PRO A 48 -6.51 13.39 11.10
CA PRO A 48 -5.84 12.59 12.13
C PRO A 48 -5.95 11.09 11.87
N ASN A 49 -4.94 10.34 12.31
CA ASN A 49 -4.97 8.88 12.18
C ASN A 49 -6.10 8.29 13.03
N GLY A 50 -6.91 7.42 12.42
CA GLY A 50 -8.05 6.78 13.07
C GLY A 50 -9.30 7.64 13.17
N SER A 51 -9.37 8.80 12.48
CA SER A 51 -10.58 9.63 12.42
C SER A 51 -11.79 8.84 11.91
N SER A 52 -12.90 8.97 12.62
CA SER A 52 -14.18 8.44 12.18
C SER A 52 -14.76 9.27 11.03
N GLY A 53 -15.70 8.69 10.28
CA GLY A 53 -16.41 9.43 9.22
C GLY A 53 -17.11 10.70 9.72
N SER A 54 -17.56 10.73 10.98
CA SER A 54 -18.16 11.92 11.61
C SER A 54 -17.14 13.02 11.89
N GLU A 55 -15.95 12.64 12.35
CA GLU A 55 -14.86 13.61 12.59
C GLU A 55 -14.35 14.19 11.28
N ILE A 56 -14.20 13.37 10.24
CA ILE A 56 -13.85 13.87 8.89
C ILE A 56 -14.92 14.83 8.38
N ALA A 57 -16.20 14.48 8.52
CA ALA A 57 -17.31 15.34 8.11
C ALA A 57 -17.27 16.70 8.83
N GLN A 58 -16.95 16.71 10.12
CA GLN A 58 -16.84 17.94 10.91
C GLN A 58 -15.64 18.79 10.46
N LEU A 59 -14.47 18.16 10.24
CA LEU A 59 -13.27 18.84 9.71
C LEU A 59 -13.56 19.53 8.36
N LEU A 60 -14.25 18.84 7.45
CA LEU A 60 -14.62 19.40 6.16
C LEU A 60 -15.57 20.59 6.29
N PHE A 61 -16.55 20.51 7.20
CA PHE A 61 -17.49 21.60 7.47
C PHE A 61 -16.79 22.81 8.09
N ASP A 62 -15.98 22.62 9.11
CA ASP A 62 -15.25 23.67 9.82
C ASP A 62 -14.28 24.44 8.91
N ASN A 63 -13.77 23.79 7.87
CA ASN A 63 -12.89 24.37 6.87
C ASN A 63 -13.61 24.91 5.62
N GLY A 64 -14.94 24.96 5.64
CA GLY A 64 -15.75 25.54 4.56
C GLY A 64 -15.73 24.75 3.25
N VAL A 65 -15.41 23.45 3.30
CA VAL A 65 -15.40 22.56 2.14
C VAL A 65 -16.82 22.19 1.75
N ILE A 66 -17.62 21.79 2.72
CA ILE A 66 -18.99 21.30 2.56
C ILE A 66 -19.99 22.18 3.30
N LYS A 67 -21.25 22.11 2.90
CA LYS A 67 -22.33 22.94 3.47
C LYS A 67 -22.85 22.39 4.79
N SER A 68 -22.75 21.08 5.03
CA SER A 68 -23.08 20.43 6.31
C SER A 68 -22.34 19.16 6.51
N SER A 69 -21.93 18.86 7.75
CA SER A 69 -21.28 17.60 8.11
C SER A 69 -22.21 16.40 7.89
N GLU A 70 -23.53 16.58 8.07
CA GLU A 70 -24.51 15.52 7.84
C GLU A 70 -24.59 15.08 6.38
N ALA A 71 -24.47 16.02 5.42
CA ALA A 71 -24.46 15.69 3.99
C ALA A 71 -23.27 14.77 3.64
N PHE A 72 -22.07 15.09 4.11
CA PHE A 72 -20.90 14.26 3.88
C PHE A 72 -21.00 12.91 4.59
N PHE A 73 -21.44 12.89 5.84
CA PHE A 73 -21.60 11.64 6.58
C PHE A 73 -22.52 10.65 5.86
N ARG A 74 -23.64 11.12 5.31
CA ARG A 74 -24.56 10.29 4.52
C ARG A 74 -23.88 9.73 3.26
N VAL A 75 -23.11 10.55 2.55
CA VAL A 75 -22.36 10.11 1.37
C VAL A 75 -21.31 9.07 1.76
N ALA A 76 -20.56 9.33 2.84
CA ALA A 76 -19.49 8.43 3.30
C ALA A 76 -20.03 7.06 3.76
N VAL A 77 -21.14 7.02 4.48
CA VAL A 77 -21.80 5.76 4.89
C VAL A 77 -22.35 4.99 3.69
N GLY A 78 -22.82 5.69 2.66
CA GLY A 78 -23.35 5.08 1.43
C GLY A 78 -22.30 4.59 0.44
N ASP A 79 -21.03 4.94 0.63
CA ASP A 79 -19.93 4.59 -0.30
C ASP A 79 -18.76 3.93 0.45
N LYS A 80 -18.59 2.61 0.27
CA LYS A 80 -17.52 1.84 0.93
C LYS A 80 -16.10 2.34 0.63
N ARG A 81 -15.92 3.13 -0.43
CA ARG A 81 -14.61 3.74 -0.73
C ARG A 81 -14.20 4.74 0.34
N SER A 82 -15.14 5.29 1.12
CA SER A 82 -14.84 6.19 2.25
C SER A 82 -13.90 5.56 3.29
N GLU A 83 -13.91 4.23 3.44
CA GLU A 83 -12.98 3.48 4.31
C GLU A 83 -11.52 3.59 3.85
N LYS A 84 -11.28 4.05 2.62
CA LYS A 84 -9.95 4.22 2.02
C LYS A 84 -9.43 5.65 2.13
N ILE A 85 -10.17 6.56 2.78
CA ILE A 85 -9.67 7.91 3.04
C ILE A 85 -8.42 7.80 3.90
N ALA A 86 -7.31 8.29 3.36
CA ALA A 86 -6.02 8.23 4.04
C ALA A 86 -5.92 9.31 5.14
N PRO A 87 -5.25 9.04 6.27
CA PRO A 87 -4.89 10.09 7.22
C PRO A 87 -3.84 11.04 6.61
N GLY A 88 -3.70 12.25 7.19
CA GLY A 88 -2.73 13.26 6.78
C GLY A 88 -3.33 14.36 5.92
N ASN A 89 -2.46 15.12 5.27
CA ASN A 89 -2.84 16.33 4.57
C ASN A 89 -3.54 16.05 3.23
N HIS A 90 -4.70 16.66 3.02
CA HIS A 90 -5.45 16.64 1.77
C HIS A 90 -5.72 18.05 1.28
N ARG A 91 -5.44 18.33 0.01
CA ARG A 91 -5.76 19.60 -0.63
C ARG A 91 -7.16 19.50 -1.24
N ILE A 92 -8.11 20.23 -0.67
CA ILE A 92 -9.53 20.13 -0.99
C ILE A 92 -10.08 21.49 -1.40
N SER A 93 -10.89 21.52 -2.46
CA SER A 93 -11.61 22.73 -2.87
C SER A 93 -12.72 23.07 -1.88
N GLN A 94 -12.89 24.37 -1.60
CA GLN A 94 -13.98 24.84 -0.74
C GLN A 94 -15.31 24.96 -1.51
N ASN A 95 -16.43 24.96 -0.78
CA ASN A 95 -17.79 25.13 -1.31
C ASN A 95 -18.16 24.12 -2.41
N ILE A 96 -17.84 22.85 -2.19
CA ILE A 96 -18.17 21.74 -3.07
C ILE A 96 -19.21 20.81 -2.45
N SER A 97 -19.87 20.00 -3.28
CA SER A 97 -20.82 19.01 -2.77
C SER A 97 -20.11 17.92 -1.95
N ALA A 98 -20.84 17.30 -1.04
CA ALA A 98 -20.35 16.20 -0.21
C ALA A 98 -19.74 15.06 -1.04
N ARG A 99 -20.34 14.74 -2.19
CA ARG A 99 -19.82 13.74 -3.13
C ARG A 99 -18.49 14.16 -3.74
N GLN A 100 -18.37 15.42 -4.17
CA GLN A 100 -17.10 15.94 -4.72
C GLN A 100 -16.01 15.98 -3.64
N ALA A 101 -16.36 16.28 -2.39
CA ALA A 101 -15.41 16.21 -1.28
C ALA A 101 -14.88 14.78 -1.07
N LEU A 102 -15.75 13.76 -1.13
CA LEU A 102 -15.32 12.37 -1.05
C LEU A 102 -14.39 11.99 -2.22
N GLU A 103 -14.73 12.34 -3.45
CA GLU A 103 -13.87 12.06 -4.61
C GLU A 103 -12.50 12.74 -4.49
N GLN A 104 -12.45 13.98 -3.97
CA GLN A 104 -11.20 14.70 -3.76
C GLN A 104 -10.36 14.09 -2.62
N LEU A 105 -10.99 13.59 -1.56
CA LEU A 105 -10.29 12.87 -0.47
C LEU A 105 -9.70 11.55 -0.93
N LEU A 106 -10.28 10.93 -1.94
CA LEU A 106 -9.80 9.66 -2.52
C LEU A 106 -8.76 9.86 -3.63
N ASP A 107 -8.58 11.10 -4.11
CA ASP A 107 -7.61 11.41 -5.17
C ASP A 107 -6.20 11.57 -4.58
N ALA A 108 -5.34 10.59 -4.83
CA ALA A 108 -3.95 10.57 -4.41
C ALA A 108 -3.13 11.77 -4.92
N ASN A 109 -3.53 12.44 -6.00
CA ASN A 109 -2.85 13.64 -6.51
C ASN A 109 -3.13 14.88 -5.66
N ARG A 110 -4.14 14.82 -4.80
CA ARG A 110 -4.50 15.88 -3.86
C ARG A 110 -3.87 15.71 -2.48
N ILE A 111 -3.06 14.68 -2.29
CA ILE A 111 -2.29 14.44 -1.06
C ILE A 111 -0.90 15.06 -1.25
N PRO A 112 -0.60 16.20 -0.60
CA PRO A 112 0.74 16.76 -0.63
C PRO A 112 1.75 15.79 -0.01
N ASN A 113 2.94 15.69 -0.59
CA ASN A 113 4.03 14.88 -0.07
C ASN A 113 3.70 13.37 0.07
N LEU A 114 2.87 12.81 -0.82
CA LEU A 114 2.56 11.38 -0.82
C LEU A 114 3.84 10.57 -1.05
N ILE A 115 4.17 9.69 -0.09
CA ILE A 115 5.27 8.74 -0.21
C ILE A 115 4.79 7.55 -1.06
N ARG A 116 5.52 7.24 -2.12
CA ARG A 116 5.27 6.05 -2.95
C ARG A 116 6.43 5.08 -2.81
N ILE A 117 6.17 3.94 -2.23
CA ILE A 117 7.12 2.82 -2.18
C ILE A 117 6.69 1.83 -3.25
N TYR A 118 7.58 1.61 -4.21
CA TYR A 118 7.34 0.70 -5.32
C TYR A 118 7.71 -0.73 -4.94
N GLU A 119 7.08 -1.68 -5.61
CA GLU A 119 7.48 -3.09 -5.53
C GLU A 119 8.95 -3.26 -5.95
N GLY A 120 9.68 -4.10 -5.23
CA GLY A 120 11.12 -4.23 -5.37
C GLY A 120 11.93 -3.08 -4.76
N GLY A 121 11.29 -2.09 -4.13
CA GLY A 121 11.96 -0.96 -3.48
C GLY A 121 12.95 -1.39 -2.41
N TRP A 122 14.14 -0.79 -2.41
CA TRP A 122 15.16 -1.03 -1.39
C TRP A 122 14.91 -0.21 -0.13
N LYS A 123 15.30 -0.71 1.01
CA LYS A 123 15.28 0.05 2.29
C LYS A 123 15.97 1.42 2.15
N SER A 124 17.06 1.51 1.39
CA SER A 124 17.74 2.78 1.15
C SER A 124 16.89 3.78 0.36
N GLU A 125 16.04 3.32 -0.53
CA GLU A 125 15.09 4.16 -1.28
C GLU A 125 13.95 4.63 -0.39
N VAL A 126 13.46 3.74 0.50
CA VAL A 126 12.46 4.10 1.53
C VAL A 126 13.02 5.19 2.46
N ILE A 127 14.26 5.05 2.93
CA ILE A 127 14.92 6.09 3.74
C ILE A 127 14.94 7.42 2.99
N THR A 128 15.32 7.40 1.70
CA THR A 128 15.34 8.61 0.87
C THR A 128 13.94 9.24 0.74
N ALA A 129 12.91 8.43 0.53
CA ALA A 129 11.53 8.89 0.41
C ALA A 129 11.01 9.50 1.72
N LEU A 130 11.32 8.89 2.88
CA LEU A 130 10.96 9.42 4.19
C LEU A 130 11.68 10.75 4.50
N VAL A 131 12.95 10.88 4.11
CA VAL A 131 13.68 12.14 4.24
C VAL A 131 13.10 13.22 3.34
N ALA A 132 12.73 12.89 2.10
CA ALA A 132 12.07 13.81 1.19
C ALA A 132 10.67 14.23 1.68
N TYR A 133 10.00 13.37 2.43
CA TYR A 133 8.72 13.69 3.09
C TYR A 133 8.86 14.75 4.20
N GLY A 134 10.03 14.83 4.85
CA GLY A 134 10.32 15.84 5.88
C GLY A 134 10.91 15.27 7.18
N PHE A 135 11.11 13.97 7.30
CA PHE A 135 11.81 13.41 8.46
C PHE A 135 13.31 13.64 8.36
N THR A 136 13.99 13.80 9.50
CA THR A 136 15.46 13.88 9.48
C THR A 136 16.06 12.51 9.16
N LYS A 137 17.20 12.48 8.47
CA LYS A 137 17.91 11.23 8.16
C LYS A 137 18.29 10.47 9.44
N ALA A 138 18.65 11.19 10.50
CA ALA A 138 19.02 10.60 11.80
C ALA A 138 17.83 9.88 12.43
N ASP A 139 16.63 10.49 12.42
CA ASP A 139 15.43 9.89 12.99
C ASP A 139 14.96 8.69 12.19
N VAL A 140 15.00 8.77 10.84
CA VAL A 140 14.68 7.64 9.98
C VAL A 140 15.64 6.48 10.19
N SER A 141 16.96 6.75 10.28
CA SER A 141 17.95 5.69 10.52
C SER A 141 17.75 5.02 11.88
N ARG A 142 17.43 5.80 12.91
CA ARG A 142 17.10 5.29 14.24
C ARG A 142 15.82 4.47 14.22
N ALA A 143 14.78 4.96 13.56
CA ALA A 143 13.52 4.26 13.40
C ALA A 143 13.69 2.89 12.74
N ILE A 144 14.45 2.82 11.65
CA ILE A 144 14.79 1.57 10.95
C ILE A 144 15.53 0.58 11.86
N ALA A 145 16.51 1.08 12.63
CA ALA A 145 17.32 0.24 13.51
C ALA A 145 16.56 -0.30 14.73
N SER A 146 15.54 0.44 15.21
CA SER A 146 14.74 0.09 16.39
C SER A 146 13.34 -0.42 16.09
N ALA A 147 12.98 -0.62 14.81
CA ALA A 147 11.68 -1.09 14.41
C ALA A 147 11.35 -2.47 14.99
N ALA A 148 10.10 -2.66 15.43
CA ALA A 148 9.62 -3.96 15.89
C ALA A 148 9.40 -4.88 14.68
N LEU A 149 10.31 -5.84 14.52
CA LEU A 149 10.24 -6.81 13.42
C LEU A 149 9.42 -8.04 13.82
N PRO A 150 8.73 -8.70 12.88
CA PRO A 150 8.08 -9.97 13.13
C PRO A 150 9.11 -11.03 13.58
N LYS A 151 8.64 -12.00 14.36
CA LYS A 151 9.49 -13.09 14.85
C LYS A 151 10.20 -13.82 13.70
N GLY A 152 11.50 -14.00 13.82
CA GLY A 152 12.34 -14.68 12.83
C GLY A 152 13.01 -13.76 11.81
N PHE A 153 12.65 -12.48 11.77
CA PHE A 153 13.30 -11.49 10.92
C PHE A 153 14.36 -10.71 11.71
N LYS A 154 15.47 -10.37 11.04
CA LYS A 154 16.62 -9.68 11.66
C LYS A 154 16.89 -8.31 11.04
N ASP A 155 16.25 -8.00 9.91
CA ASP A 155 16.39 -6.75 9.18
C ASP A 155 15.04 -6.36 8.58
N SER A 156 14.82 -5.07 8.40
CA SER A 156 13.60 -4.52 7.80
C SER A 156 13.63 -4.53 6.26
N GLU A 157 14.75 -4.91 5.61
CA GLU A 157 14.77 -5.07 4.15
C GLU A 157 13.75 -6.12 3.72
N GLY A 158 12.86 -5.76 2.80
CA GLY A 158 11.75 -6.59 2.35
C GLY A 158 10.46 -6.47 3.17
N LEU A 159 10.51 -5.88 4.37
CA LEU A 159 9.33 -5.71 5.25
C LEU A 159 8.68 -4.32 5.13
N LEU A 160 9.33 -3.35 4.50
CA LEU A 160 8.79 -2.01 4.25
C LEU A 160 7.84 -2.09 3.05
N PHE A 161 6.57 -2.40 3.29
CA PHE A 161 5.62 -2.85 2.27
C PHE A 161 5.42 -1.82 1.15
N PRO A 162 5.38 -2.26 -0.13
CA PRO A 162 5.11 -1.39 -1.26
C PRO A 162 3.68 -0.85 -1.21
N ALA A 163 3.54 0.45 -1.03
CA ALA A 163 2.24 1.14 -1.00
C ALA A 163 2.43 2.66 -1.13
N GLN A 164 1.32 3.37 -1.13
CA GLN A 164 1.30 4.81 -0.94
C GLN A 164 1.06 5.11 0.54
N TYR A 165 1.84 6.04 1.08
CA TYR A 165 1.77 6.44 2.49
C TYR A 165 1.64 7.96 2.60
N THR A 166 0.82 8.37 3.54
CA THR A 166 0.75 9.72 4.06
C THR A 166 0.59 9.63 5.58
N PHE A 167 1.03 10.65 6.28
CA PHE A 167 1.04 10.64 7.73
C PHE A 167 0.44 11.95 8.25
N ALA A 168 -0.34 11.86 9.32
CA ALA A 168 -0.86 13.03 10.03
C ALA A 168 0.28 13.89 10.60
N SER A 169 0.01 15.17 10.76
CA SER A 169 0.97 16.11 11.39
C SER A 169 1.37 15.60 12.78
N GLY A 170 2.66 15.70 13.08
CA GLY A 170 3.21 15.21 14.34
C GLY A 170 3.56 13.71 14.37
N THR A 171 3.29 12.94 13.30
CA THR A 171 3.76 11.55 13.21
C THR A 171 5.28 11.50 13.24
N SER A 172 5.85 10.68 14.11
CA SER A 172 7.29 10.48 14.20
C SER A 172 7.80 9.51 13.12
N ALA A 173 9.11 9.58 12.80
CA ALA A 173 9.75 8.64 11.88
C ALA A 173 9.61 7.18 12.35
N ALA A 174 9.62 6.94 13.66
CA ALA A 174 9.42 5.61 14.23
C ALA A 174 8.01 5.05 13.93
N GLN A 175 6.98 5.89 14.10
CA GLN A 175 5.60 5.51 13.76
C GLN A 175 5.44 5.28 12.26
N ALA A 176 6.05 6.13 11.41
CA ALA A 176 5.98 5.98 9.96
C ALA A 176 6.63 4.66 9.48
N VAL A 177 7.83 4.35 9.97
CA VAL A 177 8.53 3.08 9.65
C VAL A 177 7.74 1.88 10.17
N GLN A 178 7.23 1.94 11.41
CA GLN A 178 6.44 0.85 11.96
C GLN A 178 5.15 0.62 11.16
N ALA A 179 4.46 1.68 10.75
CA ALA A 179 3.26 1.57 9.92
C ALA A 179 3.51 0.84 8.58
N MET A 180 4.71 1.00 7.98
CA MET A 180 5.08 0.28 6.76
C MET A 180 5.27 -1.22 7.02
N ILE A 181 5.85 -1.59 8.17
CA ILE A 181 6.02 -2.99 8.60
C ILE A 181 4.67 -3.59 9.00
N ASP A 182 3.86 -2.85 9.75
CA ASP A 182 2.52 -3.29 10.17
C ASP A 182 1.62 -3.52 8.94
N ARG A 183 1.78 -2.70 7.90
CA ARG A 183 1.10 -2.89 6.62
C ARG A 183 1.49 -4.22 5.96
N PHE A 184 2.77 -4.60 5.99
CA PHE A 184 3.21 -5.92 5.53
C PHE A 184 2.54 -7.04 6.35
N ILE A 185 2.56 -6.92 7.68
CA ILE A 185 1.97 -7.91 8.59
C ILE A 185 0.45 -8.05 8.37
N ALA A 186 -0.24 -6.96 8.05
CA ALA A 186 -1.67 -6.94 7.81
C ALA A 186 -2.09 -7.57 6.46
N GLU A 187 -1.16 -7.78 5.51
CA GLU A 187 -1.48 -8.41 4.25
C GLU A 187 -1.76 -9.91 4.45
N PRO A 188 -2.93 -10.43 4.04
CA PRO A 188 -3.29 -11.84 4.27
C PRO A 188 -2.27 -12.83 3.69
N ILE A 189 -1.68 -12.50 2.55
CA ILE A 189 -0.67 -13.35 1.91
C ILE A 189 0.66 -13.33 2.67
N ALA A 190 1.01 -12.23 3.34
CA ALA A 190 2.20 -12.13 4.17
C ALA A 190 2.07 -12.95 5.45
N LEU A 191 0.86 -13.09 6.01
CA LEU A 191 0.60 -13.99 7.14
C LEU A 191 0.97 -15.44 6.79
N ALA A 192 0.60 -15.90 5.58
CA ALA A 192 0.98 -17.24 5.10
C ALA A 192 2.49 -17.37 4.93
N LEU A 193 3.18 -16.33 4.41
CA LEU A 193 4.64 -16.31 4.31
C LEU A 193 5.31 -16.37 5.68
N MET A 194 4.79 -15.63 6.67
CA MET A 194 5.36 -15.57 8.02
C MET A 194 5.29 -16.89 8.79
N THR A 195 4.46 -17.84 8.37
CA THR A 195 4.45 -19.19 8.96
C THR A 195 5.60 -20.06 8.48
N GLY A 196 6.24 -19.72 7.37
CA GLY A 196 7.20 -20.57 6.70
C GLY A 196 6.53 -21.76 6.01
N ASP A 197 7.33 -22.60 5.36
CA ASP A 197 6.88 -23.87 4.83
C ASP A 197 7.79 -25.03 5.31
N LYS A 198 7.63 -26.22 4.76
CA LYS A 198 8.44 -27.39 5.15
C LYS A 198 9.92 -27.27 4.75
N GLU A 199 10.24 -26.42 3.77
CA GLU A 199 11.57 -26.28 3.18
C GLU A 199 12.25 -24.98 3.63
N PHE A 200 11.47 -23.90 3.82
CA PHE A 200 11.98 -22.56 4.04
C PHE A 200 11.32 -21.86 5.24
N SER A 201 12.15 -21.19 6.03
CA SER A 201 11.67 -20.26 7.05
C SER A 201 11.02 -19.02 6.43
N ALA A 202 10.24 -18.27 7.21
CA ALA A 202 9.62 -17.01 6.78
C ALA A 202 10.64 -16.03 6.16
N MET A 203 11.82 -15.87 6.77
CA MET A 203 12.88 -15.01 6.26
C MET A 203 13.42 -15.50 4.92
N GLN A 204 13.58 -16.82 4.72
CA GLN A 204 14.00 -17.39 3.45
C GLN A 204 12.94 -17.22 2.36
N LEU A 205 11.65 -17.40 2.69
CA LEU A 205 10.57 -17.15 1.76
C LEU A 205 10.51 -15.67 1.34
N LEU A 206 10.69 -14.72 2.28
CA LEU A 206 10.78 -13.30 1.95
C LEU A 206 11.98 -13.00 1.04
N THR A 207 13.13 -13.63 1.31
CA THR A 207 14.32 -13.51 0.48
C THR A 207 14.06 -13.99 -0.94
N ILE A 208 13.44 -15.16 -1.10
CA ILE A 208 13.08 -15.70 -2.43
C ILE A 208 12.07 -14.77 -3.12
N ALA A 209 11.03 -14.29 -2.40
CA ALA A 209 10.04 -13.38 -2.96
C ALA A 209 10.67 -12.07 -3.47
N SER A 210 11.65 -11.53 -2.73
CA SER A 210 12.36 -10.31 -3.16
C SER A 210 13.22 -10.51 -4.41
N ILE A 211 13.79 -11.72 -4.59
CA ILE A 211 14.52 -12.07 -5.82
C ILE A 211 13.53 -12.24 -6.97
N ILE A 212 12.42 -12.96 -6.78
CA ILE A 212 11.36 -13.11 -7.80
C ILE A 212 10.89 -11.76 -8.30
N GLN A 213 10.60 -10.84 -7.37
CA GLN A 213 10.17 -9.47 -7.69
C GLN A 213 11.18 -8.72 -8.58
N ALA A 214 12.45 -8.97 -8.40
CA ALA A 214 13.51 -8.26 -9.10
C ALA A 214 13.91 -8.91 -10.44
N GLU A 215 13.60 -10.18 -10.66
CA GLU A 215 14.07 -10.96 -11.83
C GLU A 215 13.03 -11.13 -12.93
N GLY A 216 11.74 -10.96 -12.65
CA GLY A 216 10.73 -11.38 -13.59
C GLY A 216 9.62 -10.38 -13.84
N ASN A 217 8.84 -10.67 -14.90
CA ASN A 217 7.52 -10.12 -15.07
C ASN A 217 6.54 -10.91 -14.20
N GLU A 218 5.49 -10.28 -13.72
CA GLU A 218 4.50 -10.87 -12.80
C GLU A 218 3.95 -12.22 -13.31
N LYS A 219 3.67 -12.34 -14.61
CA LYS A 219 3.19 -13.59 -15.25
C LYS A 219 4.18 -14.77 -15.13
N ASP A 220 5.47 -14.49 -14.97
CA ASP A 220 6.55 -15.48 -14.92
C ASP A 220 7.01 -15.80 -13.50
N PHE A 221 6.53 -15.05 -12.48
CA PHE A 221 6.95 -15.18 -11.09
C PHE A 221 6.88 -16.61 -10.56
N GLY A 222 5.81 -17.35 -10.87
CA GLY A 222 5.66 -18.74 -10.44
C GLY A 222 6.75 -19.67 -11.01
N LYS A 223 7.17 -19.44 -12.26
CA LYS A 223 8.24 -20.21 -12.91
C LYS A 223 9.61 -19.81 -12.37
N VAL A 224 9.87 -18.51 -12.17
CA VAL A 224 11.10 -18.01 -11.53
C VAL A 224 11.25 -18.61 -10.12
N SER A 225 10.15 -18.63 -9.35
CA SER A 225 10.09 -19.29 -8.04
C SER A 225 10.53 -20.75 -8.12
N GLN A 226 10.02 -21.49 -9.11
CA GLN A 226 10.37 -22.89 -9.30
C GLN A 226 11.85 -23.08 -9.70
N VAL A 227 12.39 -22.24 -10.58
CA VAL A 227 13.83 -22.27 -10.93
C VAL A 227 14.69 -22.07 -9.68
N ILE A 228 14.38 -21.10 -8.83
CA ILE A 228 15.12 -20.87 -7.58
C ILE A 228 15.08 -22.13 -6.71
N ARG A 229 13.90 -22.72 -6.47
CA ARG A 229 13.75 -23.94 -5.67
C ARG A 229 14.51 -25.11 -6.28
N ASN A 230 14.44 -25.32 -7.59
CA ASN A 230 15.16 -26.39 -8.28
C ASN A 230 16.68 -26.25 -8.13
N ARG A 231 17.23 -25.03 -8.34
CA ARG A 231 18.66 -24.75 -8.15
C ARG A 231 19.09 -24.98 -6.71
N LEU A 232 18.34 -24.53 -5.72
CA LEU A 232 18.63 -24.76 -4.31
C LEU A 232 18.64 -26.25 -3.97
N LYS A 233 17.68 -27.01 -4.49
CA LYS A 233 17.55 -28.45 -4.26
C LYS A 233 18.77 -29.26 -4.73
N ILE A 234 19.36 -28.85 -5.84
CA ILE A 234 20.55 -29.54 -6.41
C ILE A 234 21.89 -28.90 -6.03
N GLY A 235 21.87 -27.89 -5.14
CA GLY A 235 23.05 -27.13 -4.73
C GLY A 235 23.67 -26.28 -5.84
N MET A 236 22.88 -25.88 -6.83
CA MET A 236 23.31 -24.97 -7.91
C MET A 236 23.36 -23.54 -7.45
N PRO A 237 24.39 -22.72 -7.82
CA PRO A 237 24.38 -21.28 -7.52
C PRO A 237 23.16 -20.60 -8.16
N LEU A 238 22.56 -19.64 -7.47
CA LEU A 238 21.37 -18.95 -7.99
C LEU A 238 21.68 -18.04 -9.17
N GLN A 239 22.86 -17.39 -9.20
CA GLN A 239 23.33 -16.54 -10.31
C GLN A 239 22.27 -15.51 -10.76
N MET A 240 21.71 -14.78 -9.79
CA MET A 240 20.69 -13.76 -10.02
C MET A 240 21.34 -12.38 -10.06
N ASP A 241 21.23 -11.69 -11.20
CA ASP A 241 21.82 -10.38 -11.44
C ASP A 241 21.33 -9.35 -10.42
N SER A 242 20.05 -9.41 -10.05
CA SER A 242 19.41 -8.57 -9.06
C SER A 242 20.14 -8.54 -7.72
N THR A 243 20.73 -9.66 -7.31
CA THR A 243 21.50 -9.74 -6.05
C THR A 243 22.79 -8.94 -6.13
N VAL A 244 23.42 -8.86 -7.30
CA VAL A 244 24.61 -8.02 -7.55
C VAL A 244 24.23 -6.56 -7.68
N HIS A 245 23.13 -6.25 -8.37
CA HIS A 245 22.57 -4.90 -8.44
C HIS A 245 22.27 -4.33 -7.04
N PHE A 246 21.69 -5.15 -6.16
CA PHE A 246 21.45 -4.79 -4.77
C PHE A 246 22.75 -4.41 -4.03
N VAL A 247 23.81 -5.19 -4.20
CA VAL A 247 25.14 -4.92 -3.60
C VAL A 247 25.73 -3.62 -4.11
N LYS A 248 25.67 -3.40 -5.43
CA LYS A 248 26.19 -2.21 -6.08
C LYS A 248 25.35 -0.95 -5.85
N LYS A 249 24.09 -1.12 -5.39
CA LYS A 249 23.08 -0.04 -5.31
C LYS A 249 22.85 0.65 -6.67
N VAL A 250 22.82 -0.15 -7.73
CA VAL A 250 22.60 0.31 -9.11
C VAL A 250 21.35 -0.37 -9.68
N ARG A 251 20.47 0.40 -10.32
CA ARG A 251 19.30 -0.10 -11.05
C ARG A 251 19.46 0.14 -12.54
N GLY A 252 18.81 -0.73 -13.34
CA GLY A 252 18.71 -0.56 -14.79
C GLY A 252 19.95 -0.97 -15.58
N GLU A 253 20.97 -1.56 -14.98
CA GLU A 253 22.02 -2.23 -15.75
C GLU A 253 21.44 -3.47 -16.41
N ILE A 254 21.41 -3.49 -17.76
CA ILE A 254 20.89 -4.63 -18.53
C ILE A 254 21.90 -5.81 -18.51
N PHE A 255 23.19 -5.51 -18.45
CA PHE A 255 24.24 -6.52 -18.44
C PHE A 255 25.20 -6.28 -17.27
N LEU A 256 25.43 -7.33 -16.49
CA LEU A 256 26.50 -7.33 -15.50
C LEU A 256 27.87 -7.50 -16.18
N SER A 257 28.82 -6.64 -15.83
CA SER A 257 30.21 -6.90 -16.22
C SER A 257 30.74 -8.13 -15.47
N ARG A 258 31.70 -8.85 -16.08
CA ARG A 258 32.39 -9.95 -15.43
C ARG A 258 32.97 -9.56 -14.06
N ASN A 259 33.49 -8.35 -13.93
CA ASN A 259 33.99 -7.85 -12.64
C ASN A 259 32.90 -7.70 -11.59
N SER A 260 31.68 -7.33 -11.98
CA SER A 260 30.53 -7.24 -11.06
C SER A 260 30.16 -8.63 -10.49
N THR A 261 30.21 -9.70 -11.29
CA THR A 261 29.94 -11.05 -10.80
C THR A 261 31.01 -11.58 -9.85
N LEU A 262 32.18 -10.94 -9.77
CA LEU A 262 33.28 -11.30 -8.88
C LEU A 262 33.27 -10.55 -7.55
N LEU A 263 32.33 -9.61 -7.31
CA LEU A 263 32.22 -8.86 -6.06
C LEU A 263 32.17 -9.78 -4.83
N ASN A 264 33.00 -9.49 -3.83
CA ASN A 264 33.00 -10.24 -2.58
C ASN A 264 31.90 -9.73 -1.65
N SER A 265 30.71 -10.30 -1.75
CA SER A 265 29.58 -10.01 -0.89
C SER A 265 28.83 -11.31 -0.54
N PRO A 266 28.28 -11.44 0.67
CA PRO A 266 27.40 -12.55 1.02
C PRO A 266 26.09 -12.56 0.20
N TYR A 267 25.71 -11.44 -0.39
CA TYR A 267 24.55 -11.34 -1.28
C TYR A 267 24.85 -11.76 -2.73
N ASN A 268 26.12 -11.87 -3.14
CA ASN A 268 26.47 -12.22 -4.51
C ASN A 268 26.24 -13.71 -4.81
N THR A 269 25.11 -14.03 -5.43
CA THR A 269 24.69 -15.43 -5.75
C THR A 269 25.45 -16.05 -6.91
N TYR A 270 26.40 -15.35 -7.56
CA TYR A 270 27.40 -15.93 -8.48
C TYR A 270 28.55 -16.58 -7.73
N ARG A 271 28.84 -16.10 -6.51
CA ARG A 271 29.97 -16.56 -5.70
C ARG A 271 29.56 -17.37 -4.48
N ARG A 272 28.32 -17.22 -4.03
CA ARG A 272 27.80 -17.87 -2.84
C ARG A 272 26.70 -18.85 -3.24
N TYR A 273 26.77 -20.04 -2.71
CA TYR A 273 25.75 -21.05 -2.86
C TYR A 273 24.60 -20.78 -1.87
N GLY A 274 23.41 -21.20 -2.24
CA GLY A 274 22.22 -21.01 -1.41
C GLY A 274 21.63 -19.61 -1.52
N LEU A 275 20.77 -19.28 -0.57
CA LEU A 275 20.10 -17.95 -0.50
C LEU A 275 21.06 -16.90 0.08
N PRO A 276 20.92 -15.63 -0.34
CA PRO A 276 21.59 -14.53 0.34
C PRO A 276 21.07 -14.38 1.78
N PRO A 277 21.78 -13.62 2.63
CA PRO A 277 21.46 -13.51 4.06
C PRO A 277 20.08 -12.91 4.38
N GLY A 278 19.45 -12.23 3.43
CA GLY A 278 18.14 -11.59 3.59
C GLY A 278 17.61 -11.09 2.25
N ALA A 279 16.45 -10.44 2.31
CA ALA A 279 15.79 -9.84 1.16
C ALA A 279 16.65 -8.78 0.47
N ILE A 280 16.40 -8.56 -0.82
CA ILE A 280 17.07 -7.57 -1.67
C ILE A 280 16.13 -6.46 -2.15
N GLY A 281 15.01 -6.29 -1.46
CA GLY A 281 13.97 -5.29 -1.72
C GLY A 281 12.63 -5.76 -1.21
N SER A 282 11.64 -4.88 -1.24
CA SER A 282 10.30 -5.14 -0.73
C SER A 282 9.42 -5.77 -1.82
N PRO A 283 9.05 -7.06 -1.71
CA PRO A 283 8.23 -7.72 -2.72
C PRO A 283 6.77 -7.27 -2.63
N GLY A 284 6.08 -7.24 -3.78
CA GLY A 284 4.63 -7.10 -3.87
C GLY A 284 3.90 -8.41 -3.55
N THR A 285 2.58 -8.33 -3.48
CA THR A 285 1.71 -9.47 -3.16
C THR A 285 1.84 -10.61 -4.16
N SER A 286 1.99 -10.32 -5.45
CA SER A 286 2.14 -11.30 -6.52
C SER A 286 3.44 -12.12 -6.38
N ALA A 287 4.56 -11.48 -6.02
CA ALA A 287 5.82 -12.17 -5.77
C ALA A 287 5.76 -13.04 -4.50
N ILE A 288 5.08 -12.56 -3.44
CA ILE A 288 4.82 -13.34 -2.23
C ILE A 288 3.93 -14.55 -2.55
N GLN A 289 2.90 -14.37 -3.37
CA GLN A 289 2.06 -15.48 -3.81
C GLN A 289 2.85 -16.53 -4.61
N ALA A 290 3.74 -16.09 -5.49
CA ALA A 290 4.56 -16.96 -6.32
C ALA A 290 5.55 -17.81 -5.52
N VAL A 291 6.13 -17.27 -4.43
CA VAL A 291 7.00 -18.07 -3.57
C VAL A 291 6.24 -19.12 -2.78
N LEU A 292 4.99 -18.84 -2.39
CA LEU A 292 4.13 -19.78 -1.66
C LEU A 292 3.49 -20.84 -2.58
N ARG A 293 3.31 -20.52 -3.86
CA ARG A 293 2.68 -21.37 -4.87
C ARG A 293 3.50 -21.35 -6.15
N PRO A 294 4.69 -22.00 -6.17
CA PRO A 294 5.51 -22.07 -7.35
C PRO A 294 4.80 -22.85 -8.47
N ALA A 295 5.08 -22.50 -9.71
CA ALA A 295 4.58 -23.26 -10.85
C ALA A 295 5.31 -24.63 -10.93
N PRO A 296 4.59 -25.73 -11.20
CA PRO A 296 5.25 -27.02 -11.36
C PRO A 296 6.14 -27.05 -12.60
N GLY A 297 7.37 -27.58 -12.47
CA GLY A 297 8.32 -27.71 -13.58
C GLY A 297 9.72 -28.07 -13.11
N ASP A 298 10.55 -28.47 -14.04
CA ASP A 298 11.95 -28.93 -13.84
C ASP A 298 12.99 -27.91 -14.31
N TRP A 299 12.56 -26.67 -14.60
CA TRP A 299 13.42 -25.62 -15.14
C TRP A 299 14.58 -25.27 -14.19
N LEU A 300 15.74 -25.11 -14.79
CA LEU A 300 16.96 -24.63 -14.13
C LEU A 300 17.43 -23.28 -14.68
N TYR A 301 16.98 -22.90 -15.87
CA TYR A 301 17.41 -21.69 -16.55
C TYR A 301 16.22 -20.91 -17.08
N PHE A 302 16.36 -19.59 -17.13
CA PHE A 302 15.45 -18.71 -17.85
C PHE A 302 16.21 -17.54 -18.47
N ILE A 303 15.68 -17.02 -19.56
CA ILE A 303 16.20 -15.85 -20.24
C ILE A 303 15.04 -15.06 -20.85
N THR A 304 15.04 -13.75 -20.66
CA THR A 304 14.11 -12.85 -21.32
C THR A 304 14.66 -12.47 -22.68
N VAL A 305 14.01 -12.91 -23.76
CA VAL A 305 14.46 -12.72 -25.15
C VAL A 305 13.79 -11.53 -25.83
N ALA A 306 12.65 -11.07 -25.31
CA ALA A 306 11.95 -9.87 -25.74
C ALA A 306 11.10 -9.33 -24.57
N PRO A 307 10.63 -8.09 -24.63
CA PRO A 307 9.66 -7.58 -23.66
C PRO A 307 8.51 -8.56 -23.51
N SER A 308 8.27 -9.03 -22.29
CA SER A 308 7.25 -10.02 -21.97
C SER A 308 7.42 -11.43 -22.60
N ASP A 309 8.58 -11.79 -23.12
CA ASP A 309 8.88 -13.15 -23.58
C ASP A 309 10.08 -13.72 -22.82
N THR A 310 9.79 -14.51 -21.77
CA THR A 310 10.79 -15.23 -20.98
C THR A 310 10.71 -16.72 -21.28
N ARG A 311 11.83 -17.31 -21.68
CA ARG A 311 11.95 -18.74 -21.97
C ARG A 311 12.57 -19.45 -20.80
N PHE A 312 12.07 -20.66 -20.52
CA PHE A 312 12.49 -21.49 -19.41
C PHE A 312 12.94 -22.86 -19.93
N THR A 313 14.04 -23.41 -19.39
CA THR A 313 14.57 -24.72 -19.80
C THR A 313 15.23 -25.43 -18.62
N SER A 314 15.27 -26.77 -18.66
CA SER A 314 16.00 -27.61 -17.72
C SER A 314 17.47 -27.85 -18.11
N SER A 315 17.85 -27.51 -19.34
CA SER A 315 19.24 -27.70 -19.85
C SER A 315 19.69 -26.49 -20.68
N ILE A 316 20.98 -26.21 -20.68
CA ILE A 316 21.61 -25.32 -21.65
C ILE A 316 22.02 -26.21 -22.85
N SER A 317 21.29 -26.09 -23.95
CA SER A 317 21.66 -26.70 -25.23
C SER A 317 22.38 -25.72 -26.11
#